data_feed58ecf9c8859c7841ca7f5aea687c
#
_entry.id   feed58ecf9c8859c7841ca7f5aea687c
#
_cell.length_a   1.000
_cell.length_b   1.000
_cell.length_c   1.000
_cell.angle_alpha   90.00
_cell.angle_beta   90.00
_cell.angle_gamma   90.00
#
_symmetry.space_group_name_H-M   'P 1'
#
loop_
_entity.id
_entity.type
_entity.pdbx_description
1 polymer ?
#
loop_
_entity_poly.entity_id
_entity_poly.type
_entity_poly.pdbx_seq_one_letter_code
_entity_poly.pdbx_strand_id
1 'polypeptide(L)'
;IKPDEEQKDEFVPIEEGTPLEMVRAAGVVGMGGAGFPTAVKLDAHFEDGGYILVNASECEPGLKHNVQQIEEEPEKVIRGVKLCMEISGADKAIIAIKKKNRKAVEILDEWLKDEPSITRHLLPDIYPMGEERAVVRECLGIELEPSQLPSAAKSVVINSETCARVAEAVDERKPSFLK
;
A
#
# COMPACT_ATOMS: atom_id res chain seq x y z
N ILE A 1 1.21 -18.53 24.24
CA ILE A 1 2.60 -18.44 23.77
C ILE A 1 2.99 -17.00 24.05
N LYS A 2 3.94 -16.77 24.94
CA LYS A 2 4.54 -15.44 25.10
C LYS A 2 5.51 -15.23 23.94
N PRO A 3 5.52 -14.03 23.28
CA PRO A 3 6.58 -13.72 22.34
C PRO A 3 7.93 -13.78 23.07
N ASP A 4 8.93 -14.31 22.39
CA ASP A 4 10.28 -14.34 22.91
C ASP A 4 10.85 -12.91 22.80
N GLU A 5 10.96 -12.20 23.92
CA GLU A 5 11.36 -10.78 23.97
C GLU A 5 12.85 -10.55 23.58
N GLU A 6 13.61 -11.61 23.30
CA GLU A 6 15.03 -11.53 22.98
C GLU A 6 15.38 -11.86 21.53
N GLN A 7 14.43 -12.24 20.68
CA GLN A 7 14.72 -12.50 19.28
C GLN A 7 14.81 -11.17 18.53
N LYS A 8 16.03 -10.61 18.46
CA LYS A 8 16.35 -9.58 17.45
C LYS A 8 16.07 -10.21 16.09
N ASP A 9 15.29 -9.53 15.26
CA ASP A 9 15.05 -9.91 13.86
C ASP A 9 16.40 -9.86 13.10
N GLU A 10 17.25 -10.87 13.31
CA GLU A 10 18.46 -11.05 12.51
C GLU A 10 18.03 -11.54 11.13
N PHE A 11 18.19 -10.71 10.13
CA PHE A 11 17.96 -11.06 8.74
C PHE A 11 19.21 -10.78 7.91
N VAL A 12 19.36 -11.52 6.80
CA VAL A 12 20.37 -11.20 5.81
C VAL A 12 19.84 -10.08 4.92
N PRO A 13 20.47 -8.88 4.92
CA PRO A 13 20.02 -7.78 4.09
C PRO A 13 20.04 -8.15 2.61
N ILE A 14 19.02 -7.72 1.87
CA ILE A 14 19.00 -7.87 0.40
C ILE A 14 20.10 -6.99 -0.24
N GLU A 15 20.54 -7.39 -1.44
CA GLU A 15 21.51 -6.60 -2.21
C GLU A 15 20.91 -5.25 -2.64
N GLU A 16 21.79 -4.23 -2.78
CA GLU A 16 21.41 -2.94 -3.32
C GLU A 16 21.09 -3.04 -4.80
N GLY A 17 20.10 -2.26 -5.23
CA GLY A 17 19.65 -2.19 -6.62
C GLY A 17 18.64 -1.08 -6.81
N THR A 18 17.98 -1.06 -7.94
CA THR A 18 16.81 -0.18 -8.13
C THR A 18 15.70 -0.52 -7.15
N PRO A 19 14.84 0.42 -6.76
CA PRO A 19 13.73 0.13 -5.85
C PRO A 19 12.88 -1.06 -6.29
N LEU A 20 12.62 -1.23 -7.59
CA LEU A 20 11.87 -2.37 -8.13
C LEU A 20 12.61 -3.70 -7.93
N GLU A 21 13.93 -3.72 -8.17
CA GLU A 21 14.77 -4.91 -7.95
C GLU A 21 14.80 -5.29 -6.46
N MET A 22 14.91 -4.30 -5.58
CA MET A 22 14.90 -4.51 -4.13
C MET A 22 13.57 -5.05 -3.64
N VAL A 23 12.44 -4.52 -4.10
CA VAL A 23 11.10 -5.04 -3.79
C VAL A 23 10.95 -6.50 -4.26
N ARG A 24 11.49 -6.82 -5.46
CA ARG A 24 11.49 -8.19 -6.00
C ARG A 24 12.36 -9.12 -5.17
N ALA A 25 13.59 -8.70 -4.85
CA ALA A 25 14.54 -9.49 -4.05
C ALA A 25 14.04 -9.72 -2.62
N ALA A 26 13.36 -8.72 -2.03
CA ALA A 26 12.74 -8.86 -0.71
C ALA A 26 11.56 -9.83 -0.69
N GLY A 27 11.02 -10.20 -1.85
CA GLY A 27 9.85 -11.08 -1.93
C GLY A 27 8.56 -10.43 -1.43
N VAL A 28 8.41 -9.10 -1.58
CA VAL A 28 7.20 -8.40 -1.16
C VAL A 28 6.01 -8.88 -1.97
N VAL A 29 4.98 -9.34 -1.27
CA VAL A 29 3.71 -9.77 -1.86
C VAL A 29 2.55 -8.95 -1.29
N GLY A 30 1.41 -8.95 -2.01
CA GLY A 30 0.21 -8.26 -1.55
C GLY A 30 -0.32 -8.84 -0.25
N MET A 31 -0.34 -8.03 0.82
CA MET A 31 -0.82 -8.42 2.15
C MET A 31 -2.36 -8.40 2.28
N GLY A 32 -3.06 -7.98 1.23
CA GLY A 32 -4.54 -7.94 1.20
C GLY A 32 -5.23 -9.27 0.89
N GLY A 33 -4.51 -10.40 0.83
CA GLY A 33 -5.08 -11.75 0.70
C GLY A 33 -4.50 -12.60 -0.43
N ALA A 34 -4.46 -12.14 -1.68
CA ALA A 34 -4.08 -12.97 -2.83
C ALA A 34 -2.56 -13.28 -2.92
N GLY A 35 -1.71 -12.61 -2.14
CA GLY A 35 -0.27 -12.85 -2.17
C GLY A 35 0.39 -12.55 -3.53
N PHE A 36 -0.19 -11.68 -4.34
CA PHE A 36 0.35 -11.36 -5.66
C PHE A 36 1.68 -10.62 -5.55
N PRO A 37 2.71 -10.96 -6.35
CA PRO A 37 4.01 -10.31 -6.29
C PRO A 37 3.93 -8.80 -6.53
N THR A 38 4.32 -8.01 -5.52
CA THR A 38 4.20 -6.55 -5.56
C THR A 38 5.07 -5.92 -6.65
N ALA A 39 6.28 -6.46 -6.87
CA ALA A 39 7.15 -5.99 -7.95
C ALA A 39 6.51 -6.11 -9.35
N VAL A 40 5.71 -7.16 -9.59
CA VAL A 40 4.98 -7.32 -10.86
C VAL A 40 3.86 -6.28 -10.98
N LYS A 41 3.16 -6.02 -9.87
CA LYS A 41 2.08 -5.03 -9.84
C LYS A 41 2.59 -3.59 -10.05
N LEU A 42 3.76 -3.27 -9.51
CA LEU A 42 4.38 -1.94 -9.62
C LEU A 42 5.13 -1.70 -10.93
N ASP A 43 5.44 -2.74 -11.70
CA ASP A 43 6.09 -2.68 -13.02
C ASP A 43 5.10 -2.18 -14.11
N ALA A 44 4.36 -1.13 -13.79
CA ALA A 44 3.25 -0.63 -14.62
C ALA A 44 3.69 0.40 -15.68
N HIS A 45 4.82 1.10 -15.43
CA HIS A 45 5.42 2.10 -16.33
C HIS A 45 4.41 3.13 -16.87
N PHE A 46 3.79 3.92 -15.99
CA PHE A 46 2.88 4.98 -16.42
C PHE A 46 3.66 6.14 -17.07
N GLU A 47 3.60 6.26 -18.40
CA GLU A 47 4.27 7.33 -19.15
C GLU A 47 3.51 8.67 -19.10
N ASP A 48 2.18 8.62 -19.04
CA ASP A 48 1.28 9.79 -19.09
C ASP A 48 0.51 9.98 -17.76
N GLY A 49 1.17 9.77 -16.65
CA GLY A 49 0.55 9.82 -15.35
C GLY A 49 -0.24 8.56 -14.98
N GLY A 50 -0.42 8.36 -13.69
CA GLY A 50 -1.16 7.23 -13.14
C GLY A 50 -1.43 7.41 -11.67
N TYR A 51 -2.10 6.45 -11.06
CA TYR A 51 -2.51 6.49 -9.66
C TYR A 51 -2.03 5.27 -8.89
N ILE A 52 -1.47 5.52 -7.71
CA ILE A 52 -1.39 4.51 -6.64
C ILE A 52 -2.63 4.67 -5.77
N LEU A 53 -3.47 3.65 -5.74
CA LEU A 53 -4.65 3.60 -4.87
C LEU A 53 -4.32 2.71 -3.68
N VAL A 54 -4.10 3.33 -2.53
CA VAL A 54 -3.75 2.62 -1.30
C VAL A 54 -5.01 2.18 -0.58
N ASN A 55 -5.24 0.89 -0.53
CA ASN A 55 -6.38 0.32 0.18
C ASN A 55 -6.06 0.15 1.66
N ALA A 56 -6.58 1.06 2.49
CA ALA A 56 -6.57 0.96 3.95
C ALA A 56 -7.94 0.56 4.52
N SER A 57 -8.78 -0.10 3.70
CA SER A 57 -10.11 -0.57 4.08
C SER A 57 -10.04 -1.99 4.61
N GLU A 58 -10.39 -2.18 5.88
CA GLU A 58 -10.59 -3.51 6.44
C GLU A 58 -11.97 -4.05 6.03
N CYS A 59 -11.98 -5.20 5.37
CA CYS A 59 -13.22 -5.89 4.99
C CYS A 59 -13.64 -6.97 5.98
N GLU A 60 -12.70 -7.55 6.72
CA GLU A 60 -12.99 -8.60 7.69
C GLU A 60 -13.25 -8.06 9.09
N PRO A 61 -14.33 -8.51 9.77
CA PRO A 61 -14.59 -8.14 11.15
C PRO A 61 -13.44 -8.56 12.07
N GLY A 62 -12.98 -7.63 12.90
CA GLY A 62 -11.92 -7.90 13.88
C GLY A 62 -10.49 -7.69 13.38
N LEU A 63 -10.26 -7.60 12.08
CA LEU A 63 -8.96 -7.19 11.54
C LEU A 63 -8.85 -5.67 11.54
N LYS A 64 -7.68 -5.16 11.97
CA LYS A 64 -7.36 -3.72 12.02
C LYS A 64 -5.92 -3.41 11.60
N HIS A 65 -5.20 -4.38 11.06
CA HIS A 65 -3.77 -4.24 10.80
C HIS A 65 -3.44 -3.10 9.83
N ASN A 66 -4.25 -2.86 8.79
CA ASN A 66 -4.05 -1.75 7.87
C ASN A 66 -4.20 -0.38 8.55
N VAL A 67 -5.22 -0.25 9.38
CA VAL A 67 -5.50 0.99 10.14
C VAL A 67 -4.45 1.16 11.23
N GLN A 68 -4.12 0.08 11.95
CA GLN A 68 -3.09 0.08 12.98
C GLN A 68 -1.71 0.47 12.42
N GLN A 69 -1.35 -0.03 11.24
CA GLN A 69 -0.11 0.34 10.57
C GLN A 69 -0.03 1.86 10.30
N ILE A 70 -1.13 2.48 9.86
CA ILE A 70 -1.21 3.93 9.68
C ILE A 70 -1.11 4.66 11.02
N GLU A 71 -1.71 4.13 12.08
CA GLU A 71 -1.70 4.76 13.40
C GLU A 71 -0.34 4.68 14.11
N GLU A 72 0.39 3.60 13.90
CA GLU A 72 1.66 3.31 14.59
C GLU A 72 2.88 3.76 13.79
N GLU A 73 2.86 3.58 12.46
CA GLU A 73 4.00 3.86 11.57
C GLU A 73 3.58 4.65 10.31
N PRO A 74 2.92 5.82 10.45
CA PRO A 74 2.43 6.61 9.31
C PRO A 74 3.55 7.02 8.36
N GLU A 75 4.72 7.36 8.88
CA GLU A 75 5.90 7.72 8.09
C GLU A 75 6.28 6.60 7.13
N LYS A 76 6.35 5.36 7.62
CA LYS A 76 6.71 4.19 6.82
C LYS A 76 5.69 3.92 5.72
N VAL A 77 4.38 4.04 6.04
CA VAL A 77 3.32 3.89 5.03
C VAL A 77 3.45 4.93 3.93
N ILE A 78 3.59 6.21 4.28
CA ILE A 78 3.69 7.31 3.32
C ILE A 78 4.99 7.20 2.49
N ARG A 79 6.10 6.82 3.13
CA ARG A 79 7.36 6.54 2.41
C ARG A 79 7.17 5.42 1.39
N GLY A 80 6.50 4.33 1.78
CA GLY A 80 6.17 3.23 0.88
C GLY A 80 5.26 3.64 -0.27
N VAL A 81 4.29 4.51 -0.03
CA VAL A 81 3.44 5.09 -1.09
C VAL A 81 4.29 5.86 -2.11
N LYS A 82 5.20 6.72 -1.65
CA LYS A 82 6.13 7.46 -2.53
C LYS A 82 7.00 6.54 -3.37
N LEU A 83 7.53 5.47 -2.77
CA LEU A 83 8.30 4.46 -3.49
C LEU A 83 7.44 3.72 -4.53
N CYS A 84 6.20 3.38 -4.20
CA CYS A 84 5.28 2.78 -5.17
C CYS A 84 5.00 3.71 -6.35
N MET A 85 4.84 5.03 -6.10
CA MET A 85 4.70 6.04 -7.16
C MET A 85 5.95 6.11 -8.03
N GLU A 86 7.13 6.20 -7.42
CA GLU A 86 8.42 6.24 -8.12
C GLU A 86 8.63 5.02 -9.01
N ILE A 87 8.41 3.81 -8.48
CA ILE A 87 8.60 2.55 -9.21
C ILE A 87 7.63 2.44 -10.40
N SER A 88 6.37 2.83 -10.21
CA SER A 88 5.34 2.67 -11.24
C SER A 88 5.26 3.84 -12.24
N GLY A 89 5.89 4.97 -11.93
CA GLY A 89 5.74 6.21 -12.69
C GLY A 89 4.42 6.93 -12.43
N ALA A 90 3.74 6.64 -11.32
CA ALA A 90 2.47 7.29 -10.98
C ALA A 90 2.70 8.72 -10.45
N ASP A 91 1.90 9.68 -10.93
CA ASP A 91 1.98 11.09 -10.50
C ASP A 91 1.26 11.36 -9.19
N LYS A 92 0.28 10.54 -8.86
CA LYS A 92 -0.63 10.76 -7.73
C LYS A 92 -0.88 9.48 -6.96
N ALA A 93 -1.16 9.65 -5.67
CA ALA A 93 -1.67 8.58 -4.84
C ALA A 93 -2.91 9.00 -4.06
N ILE A 94 -3.81 8.04 -3.81
CA ILE A 94 -5.01 8.23 -3.01
C ILE A 94 -5.06 7.13 -1.96
N ILE A 95 -5.05 7.50 -0.68
CA ILE A 95 -5.22 6.57 0.43
C ILE A 95 -6.71 6.44 0.75
N ALA A 96 -7.28 5.30 0.40
CA ALA A 96 -8.69 4.98 0.59
C ALA A 96 -8.91 4.33 1.96
N ILE A 97 -9.58 5.04 2.86
CA ILE A 97 -9.81 4.64 4.26
C ILE A 97 -11.27 4.84 4.66
N LYS A 98 -11.82 3.94 5.47
CA LYS A 98 -13.19 4.08 5.97
C LYS A 98 -13.33 5.24 6.94
N LYS A 99 -14.35 6.07 6.77
CA LYS A 99 -14.66 7.25 7.59
C LYS A 99 -14.72 6.96 9.10
N LYS A 100 -15.09 5.74 9.49
CA LYS A 100 -15.17 5.34 10.92
C LYS A 100 -13.82 5.32 11.63
N ASN A 101 -12.71 5.18 10.91
CA ASN A 101 -11.36 5.08 11.45
C ASN A 101 -10.77 6.47 11.74
N ARG A 102 -11.43 7.24 12.62
CA ARG A 102 -11.17 8.66 12.85
C ARG A 102 -9.73 8.97 13.20
N LYS A 103 -9.12 8.20 14.11
CA LYS A 103 -7.74 8.41 14.53
C LYS A 103 -6.74 8.30 13.36
N ALA A 104 -6.85 7.25 12.54
CA ALA A 104 -5.99 7.09 11.37
C ALA A 104 -6.25 8.19 10.33
N VAL A 105 -7.50 8.65 10.18
CA VAL A 105 -7.85 9.78 9.29
C VAL A 105 -7.17 11.07 9.75
N GLU A 106 -7.22 11.38 11.05
CA GLU A 106 -6.57 12.57 11.63
C GLU A 106 -5.04 12.53 11.46
N ILE A 107 -4.43 11.36 11.65
CA ILE A 107 -3.00 11.16 11.41
C ILE A 107 -2.65 11.38 9.94
N LEU A 108 -3.43 10.81 9.00
CA LEU A 108 -3.22 11.03 7.57
C LEU A 108 -3.37 12.51 7.20
N ASP A 109 -4.37 13.21 7.76
CA ASP A 109 -4.56 14.65 7.50
C ASP A 109 -3.34 15.47 7.93
N GLU A 110 -2.69 15.11 9.01
CA GLU A 110 -1.47 15.78 9.48
C GLU A 110 -0.28 15.49 8.55
N TRP A 111 -0.05 14.22 8.24
CA TRP A 111 1.10 13.80 7.44
C TRP A 111 1.01 14.19 5.94
N LEU A 112 -0.20 14.38 5.42
CA LEU A 112 -0.42 14.73 4.02
C LEU A 112 -0.44 16.24 3.75
N LYS A 113 -0.33 17.09 4.77
CA LYS A 113 -0.36 18.55 4.61
C LYS A 113 0.66 19.07 3.62
N ASP A 114 1.87 18.49 3.65
CA ASP A 114 2.99 18.91 2.82
C ASP A 114 3.23 17.96 1.61
N GLU A 115 2.23 17.11 1.30
CA GLU A 115 2.34 16.08 0.25
C GLU A 115 1.27 16.29 -0.84
N PRO A 116 1.44 17.25 -1.74
CA PRO A 116 0.39 17.62 -2.71
C PRO A 116 0.04 16.51 -3.72
N SER A 117 0.92 15.53 -3.92
CA SER A 117 0.71 14.39 -4.81
C SER A 117 -0.03 13.22 -4.14
N ILE A 118 -0.20 13.25 -2.81
CA ILE A 118 -0.85 12.18 -2.04
C ILE A 118 -2.07 12.76 -1.35
N THR A 119 -3.22 12.18 -1.59
CA THR A 119 -4.48 12.59 -0.95
C THR A 119 -5.13 11.41 -0.24
N ARG A 120 -6.11 11.67 0.60
CA ARG A 120 -6.98 10.62 1.14
C ARG A 120 -8.39 10.68 0.57
N HIS A 121 -9.03 9.52 0.47
CA HIS A 121 -10.43 9.38 0.13
C HIS A 121 -11.18 8.63 1.24
N LEU A 122 -12.31 9.19 1.67
CA LEU A 122 -13.13 8.58 2.73
C LEU A 122 -14.14 7.61 2.12
N LEU A 123 -13.91 6.34 2.35
CA LEU A 123 -14.82 5.28 1.94
C LEU A 123 -16.04 5.15 2.87
N PRO A 124 -17.22 4.83 2.32
CA PRO A 124 -18.37 4.43 3.12
C PRO A 124 -18.10 3.11 3.87
N ASP A 125 -18.78 2.94 5.01
CA ASP A 125 -18.66 1.70 5.79
C ASP A 125 -19.66 0.64 5.33
N ILE A 126 -19.48 0.20 4.09
CA ILE A 126 -20.26 -0.89 3.48
C ILE A 126 -19.34 -1.99 2.98
N TYR A 127 -19.89 -3.19 2.80
CA TYR A 127 -19.18 -4.34 2.24
C TYR A 127 -19.54 -4.48 0.75
N PRO A 128 -18.59 -4.78 -0.14
CA PRO A 128 -17.16 -5.04 0.01
C PRO A 128 -16.27 -3.86 -0.46
N MET A 129 -16.18 -2.77 0.32
CA MET A 129 -15.40 -1.56 -0.04
C MET A 129 -13.89 -1.77 -0.20
N GLY A 130 -13.35 -2.92 0.17
CA GLY A 130 -11.94 -3.28 -0.03
C GLY A 130 -11.66 -4.07 -1.31
N GLU A 131 -12.65 -4.33 -2.13
CA GLU A 131 -12.45 -4.95 -3.44
C GLU A 131 -11.82 -3.94 -4.41
N GLU A 132 -10.82 -4.37 -5.20
CA GLU A 132 -9.99 -3.44 -5.99
C GLU A 132 -10.82 -2.57 -6.94
N ARG A 133 -11.82 -3.12 -7.63
CA ARG A 133 -12.69 -2.35 -8.54
C ARG A 133 -13.58 -1.36 -7.79
N ALA A 134 -14.02 -1.72 -6.58
CA ALA A 134 -14.76 -0.81 -5.72
C ALA A 134 -13.88 0.38 -5.30
N VAL A 135 -12.61 0.13 -4.95
CA VAL A 135 -11.65 1.20 -4.64
C VAL A 135 -11.40 2.10 -5.86
N VAL A 136 -11.22 1.53 -7.06
CA VAL A 136 -11.06 2.31 -8.30
C VAL A 136 -12.29 3.19 -8.54
N ARG A 137 -13.49 2.62 -8.46
CA ARG A 137 -14.74 3.38 -8.64
C ARG A 137 -14.90 4.52 -7.64
N GLU A 138 -14.65 4.26 -6.37
CA GLU A 138 -14.80 5.27 -5.31
C GLU A 138 -13.75 6.38 -5.42
N CYS A 139 -12.49 6.04 -5.75
CA CYS A 139 -11.40 7.00 -5.81
C CYS A 139 -11.35 7.78 -7.13
N LEU A 140 -11.66 7.14 -8.25
CA LEU A 140 -11.50 7.72 -9.58
C LEU A 140 -12.81 7.95 -10.34
N GLY A 141 -13.93 7.43 -9.84
CA GLY A 141 -15.22 7.50 -10.53
C GLY A 141 -15.28 6.62 -11.79
N ILE A 142 -14.37 5.66 -11.96
CA ILE A 142 -14.28 4.80 -13.14
C ILE A 142 -14.86 3.42 -12.78
N GLU A 143 -15.86 2.98 -13.54
CA GLU A 143 -16.37 1.62 -13.45
C GLU A 143 -15.57 0.70 -14.37
N LEU A 144 -14.97 -0.33 -13.78
CA LEU A 144 -14.26 -1.38 -14.51
C LEU A 144 -15.19 -2.55 -14.79
N GLU A 145 -15.14 -3.05 -16.04
CA GLU A 145 -15.80 -4.30 -16.41
C GLU A 145 -15.23 -5.49 -15.60
N PRO A 146 -16.01 -6.57 -15.38
CA PRO A 146 -15.56 -7.73 -14.59
C PRO A 146 -14.23 -8.35 -15.01
N SER A 147 -13.89 -8.24 -16.30
CA SER A 147 -12.65 -8.76 -16.90
C SER A 147 -11.48 -7.77 -16.87
N GLN A 148 -11.72 -6.51 -16.51
CA GLN A 148 -10.70 -5.47 -16.50
C GLN A 148 -9.95 -5.42 -15.17
N LEU A 149 -8.66 -5.14 -15.27
CA LEU A 149 -7.78 -4.89 -14.13
C LEU A 149 -7.70 -3.38 -13.81
N PRO A 150 -7.30 -2.98 -12.61
CA PRO A 150 -7.09 -1.58 -12.25
C PRO A 150 -6.18 -0.80 -13.22
N SER A 151 -5.26 -1.48 -13.89
CA SER A 151 -4.39 -0.89 -14.93
C SER A 151 -5.16 -0.28 -16.10
N ALA A 152 -6.36 -0.77 -16.42
CA ALA A 152 -7.23 -0.16 -17.43
C ALA A 152 -7.69 1.26 -17.03
N ALA A 153 -7.68 1.58 -15.73
CA ALA A 153 -7.93 2.92 -15.19
C ALA A 153 -6.61 3.67 -14.86
N LYS A 154 -5.49 3.31 -15.49
CA LYS A 154 -4.14 3.83 -15.17
C LYS A 154 -3.87 3.84 -13.66
N SER A 155 -4.19 2.76 -12.97
CA SER A 155 -4.03 2.67 -11.53
C SER A 155 -3.46 1.32 -11.07
N VAL A 156 -2.76 1.38 -9.95
CA VAL A 156 -2.34 0.20 -9.18
C VAL A 156 -3.01 0.29 -7.82
N VAL A 157 -3.78 -0.74 -7.47
CA VAL A 157 -4.35 -0.85 -6.12
C VAL A 157 -3.40 -1.67 -5.25
N ILE A 158 -3.00 -1.12 -4.12
CA ILE A 158 -2.06 -1.73 -3.19
C ILE A 158 -2.56 -1.56 -1.75
N ASN A 159 -2.29 -2.53 -0.89
CA ASN A 159 -2.67 -2.47 0.52
C ASN A 159 -1.70 -1.58 1.32
N SER A 160 -2.17 -0.88 2.36
CA SER A 160 -1.34 0.02 3.16
C SER A 160 -0.18 -0.70 3.87
N GLU A 161 -0.40 -1.91 4.38
CA GLU A 161 0.66 -2.73 4.95
C GLU A 161 1.71 -3.09 3.89
N THR A 162 1.28 -3.43 2.67
CA THR A 162 2.20 -3.71 1.56
C THR A 162 3.07 -2.49 1.24
N CYS A 163 2.54 -1.27 1.32
CA CYS A 163 3.35 -0.04 1.16
C CYS A 163 4.43 0.04 2.24
N ALA A 164 4.11 -0.23 3.50
CA ALA A 164 5.11 -0.26 4.57
C ALA A 164 6.20 -1.31 4.31
N ARG A 165 5.85 -2.50 3.80
CA ARG A 165 6.83 -3.54 3.42
C ARG A 165 7.70 -3.11 2.23
N VAL A 166 7.18 -2.34 1.29
CA VAL A 166 8.00 -1.74 0.22
C VAL A 166 9.03 -0.78 0.80
N ALA A 167 8.65 0.06 1.78
CA ALA A 167 9.60 0.95 2.46
C ALA A 167 10.68 0.15 3.21
N GLU A 168 10.31 -0.86 3.97
CA GLU A 168 11.27 -1.74 4.65
C GLU A 168 12.24 -2.43 3.68
N ALA A 169 11.74 -2.90 2.53
CA ALA A 169 12.56 -3.55 1.52
C ALA A 169 13.61 -2.58 0.94
N VAL A 170 13.23 -1.35 0.64
CA VAL A 170 14.11 -0.39 -0.03
C VAL A 170 15.01 0.35 0.96
N ASP A 171 14.46 0.88 2.04
CA ASP A 171 15.21 1.75 2.96
C ASP A 171 15.96 0.94 4.03
N GLU A 172 15.42 -0.20 4.48
CA GLU A 172 16.02 -1.05 5.52
C GLU A 172 16.68 -2.31 4.92
N ARG A 173 16.53 -2.58 3.62
CA ARG A 173 17.00 -3.79 2.92
C ARG A 173 16.48 -5.07 3.56
N LYS A 174 15.29 -5.01 4.12
CA LYS A 174 14.67 -6.08 4.89
C LYS A 174 13.88 -7.02 3.97
N PRO A 175 14.17 -8.34 4.00
CA PRO A 175 13.33 -9.31 3.30
C PRO A 175 11.95 -9.43 3.96
N SER A 176 10.91 -9.64 3.16
CA SER A 176 9.53 -9.81 3.68
C SER A 176 9.32 -11.09 4.46
N PHE A 177 10.17 -12.09 4.22
CA PHE A 177 10.15 -13.37 4.91
C PHE A 177 11.53 -13.65 5.47
N LEU A 178 11.60 -13.91 6.77
CA LEU A 178 12.81 -14.41 7.42
C LEU A 178 13.05 -15.86 6.94
N LYS A 179 14.28 -16.18 6.60
CA LYS A 179 14.69 -17.55 6.27
C LYS A 179 15.09 -18.30 7.53
#